data_193050f9b09117e029245239803ade98
#
_entry.id   193050f9b09117e029245239803ade98
#
_cell.length_a   1.000
_cell.length_b   1.000
_cell.length_c   1.000
_cell.angle_alpha   90.00
_cell.angle_beta   90.00
_cell.angle_gamma   90.00
#
_symmetry.space_group_name_H-M   'P 1'
#
loop_
_entity.id
_entity.type
_entity.pdbx_description
1 polymer ?
#
loop_
_entity_poly.entity_id
_entity_poly.type
_entity_poly.pdbx_seq_one_letter_code
_entity_poly.pdbx_strand_id
1 'polypeptide(L)'
;GMLALTTMPVNGYTDKTYKDWDIWLATYAPNAIVVPADSPYQTIVDLVEDMKARPGEVTFGTAGIATGGHFGAETMKAIAGADYSHITYSGGGPAVTAILSGEVEVCPQLLAETKDLIISGDLRCLAVLAEEDIEIAEGVVCPSITNYYPEEAAAYVPMGEVTGIAVPKGLDEAVLAKLDEAFAYAAVQPEVAEFCELKSFTLMPLTREESQAFLDSFASKACYLLWDAEACAYNPADFGIER
;
A
#
# COMPACT_ATOMS: atom_id res chain seq x y z
N GLY A 1 0.51 -9.31 6.85
CA GLY A 1 1.10 -8.41 5.89
C GLY A 1 2.57 -8.15 6.15
N MET A 2 3.35 -7.99 5.11
CA MET A 2 4.81 -7.78 5.22
C MET A 2 5.19 -6.31 5.33
N LEU A 3 4.28 -5.39 5.01
CA LEU A 3 4.49 -3.95 5.26
C LEU A 3 4.83 -3.70 6.74
N ALA A 4 4.15 -4.37 7.65
CA ALA A 4 4.44 -4.26 9.08
C ALA A 4 5.87 -4.72 9.42
N LEU A 5 6.36 -5.83 8.85
CA LEU A 5 7.73 -6.30 9.08
C LEU A 5 8.79 -5.30 8.59
N THR A 6 8.49 -4.51 7.58
CA THR A 6 9.41 -3.48 7.09
C THR A 6 9.40 -2.23 7.96
N THR A 7 8.25 -1.81 8.48
CA THR A 7 8.05 -0.50 9.10
C THR A 7 7.99 -0.53 10.64
N MET A 8 7.74 -1.69 11.26
CA MET A 8 7.75 -1.83 12.72
C MET A 8 9.05 -1.35 13.40
N PRO A 9 10.27 -1.60 12.85
CA PRO A 9 11.49 -1.13 13.48
C PRO A 9 11.56 0.40 13.57
N VAL A 10 11.29 1.09 12.47
CA VAL A 10 11.36 2.57 12.41
C VAL A 10 10.28 3.24 13.28
N ASN A 11 9.20 2.52 13.60
CA ASN A 11 8.17 2.97 14.53
C ASN A 11 8.46 2.59 16.00
N GLY A 12 9.56 1.88 16.28
CA GLY A 12 9.98 1.53 17.64
C GLY A 12 9.24 0.33 18.25
N TYR A 13 8.55 -0.47 17.45
CA TYR A 13 7.82 -1.64 17.94
C TYR A 13 8.69 -2.89 18.10
N THR A 14 9.84 -2.94 17.44
CA THR A 14 10.78 -4.07 17.48
C THR A 14 12.17 -3.62 17.04
N ASP A 15 13.19 -4.40 17.42
CA ASP A 15 14.57 -4.29 16.90
C ASP A 15 14.82 -5.20 15.67
N LYS A 16 13.81 -6.00 15.28
CA LYS A 16 13.87 -6.93 14.15
C LYS A 16 13.40 -6.28 12.88
N THR A 17 14.10 -6.53 11.79
CA THR A 17 13.77 -6.08 10.46
C THR A 17 13.28 -7.25 9.60
N TYR A 18 12.76 -6.98 8.40
CA TYR A 18 12.47 -8.02 7.43
C TYR A 18 13.72 -8.88 7.08
N LYS A 19 14.94 -8.38 7.30
CA LYS A 19 16.21 -9.09 7.08
C LYS A 19 16.46 -10.22 8.09
N ASP A 20 15.74 -10.26 9.20
CA ASP A 20 15.81 -11.32 10.22
C ASP A 20 14.94 -12.54 9.88
N TRP A 21 14.29 -12.53 8.73
CA TRP A 21 13.33 -13.55 8.31
C TRP A 21 13.67 -14.13 6.94
N ASP A 22 13.33 -15.40 6.73
CA ASP A 22 13.20 -16.00 5.42
C ASP A 22 11.76 -15.80 4.96
N ILE A 23 11.56 -15.14 3.81
CA ILE A 23 10.25 -14.65 3.37
C ILE A 23 9.96 -15.13 1.94
N TRP A 24 8.73 -15.57 1.72
CA TRP A 24 8.14 -15.83 0.40
C TRP A 24 6.95 -14.88 0.22
N LEU A 25 7.04 -13.97 -0.71
CA LEU A 25 5.94 -13.09 -1.06
C LEU A 25 4.99 -13.79 -2.03
N ALA A 26 3.70 -13.68 -1.77
CA ALA A 26 2.66 -14.34 -2.56
C ALA A 26 1.82 -13.34 -3.36
N THR A 27 1.45 -12.22 -2.75
CA THR A 27 0.55 -11.25 -3.39
C THR A 27 0.88 -9.83 -2.99
N TYR A 28 0.47 -8.90 -3.86
CA TYR A 28 0.49 -7.47 -3.64
C TYR A 28 -0.93 -6.89 -3.77
N ALA A 29 -1.33 -6.08 -2.81
CA ALA A 29 -2.59 -5.35 -2.81
C ALA A 29 -2.29 -3.85 -2.89
N PRO A 30 -2.56 -3.18 -4.02
CA PRO A 30 -2.26 -1.76 -4.18
C PRO A 30 -3.18 -0.89 -3.33
N ASN A 31 -2.69 0.26 -2.90
CA ASN A 31 -3.53 1.33 -2.40
C ASN A 31 -4.26 2.01 -3.55
N ALA A 32 -5.52 2.38 -3.29
CA ALA A 32 -6.33 3.25 -4.13
C ALA A 32 -6.62 4.56 -3.38
N ILE A 33 -6.58 5.67 -4.08
CA ILE A 33 -7.01 6.97 -3.60
C ILE A 33 -8.48 7.13 -4.03
N VAL A 34 -9.39 7.02 -3.08
CA VAL A 34 -10.82 7.06 -3.37
C VAL A 34 -11.50 8.26 -2.75
N VAL A 35 -12.57 8.72 -3.41
CA VAL A 35 -13.44 9.81 -2.99
C VAL A 35 -14.90 9.40 -3.17
N PRO A 36 -15.88 10.07 -2.53
CA PRO A 36 -17.29 9.86 -2.85
C PRO A 36 -17.58 10.08 -4.33
N ALA A 37 -18.55 9.38 -4.89
CA ALA A 37 -18.88 9.49 -6.31
C ALA A 37 -19.32 10.91 -6.72
N ASP A 38 -19.94 11.66 -5.80
CA ASP A 38 -20.37 13.05 -5.97
C ASP A 38 -19.31 14.09 -5.57
N SER A 39 -18.10 13.64 -5.22
CA SER A 39 -16.97 14.53 -4.93
C SER A 39 -16.68 15.49 -6.09
N PRO A 40 -16.24 16.72 -5.81
CA PRO A 40 -15.78 17.66 -6.84
C PRO A 40 -14.54 17.15 -7.59
N TYR A 41 -13.74 16.27 -6.97
CA TYR A 41 -12.56 15.70 -7.59
C TYR A 41 -12.93 14.64 -8.63
N GLN A 42 -12.71 14.95 -9.91
CA GLN A 42 -12.97 14.02 -11.02
C GLN A 42 -11.72 13.20 -11.36
N THR A 43 -10.55 13.75 -11.10
CA THR A 43 -9.23 13.16 -11.35
C THR A 43 -8.33 13.35 -10.14
N ILE A 44 -7.21 12.62 -10.12
CA ILE A 44 -6.17 12.80 -9.09
C ILE A 44 -5.52 14.19 -9.19
N VAL A 45 -5.54 14.81 -10.37
CA VAL A 45 -5.00 16.17 -10.57
C VAL A 45 -5.84 17.19 -9.82
N ASP A 46 -7.17 17.06 -9.83
CA ASP A 46 -8.07 17.98 -9.10
C ASP A 46 -7.77 17.94 -7.59
N LEU A 47 -7.54 16.74 -7.04
CA LEU A 47 -7.17 16.56 -5.64
C LEU A 47 -5.82 17.21 -5.33
N VAL A 48 -4.80 16.98 -6.15
CA VAL A 48 -3.45 17.54 -5.94
C VAL A 48 -3.49 19.07 -6.00
N GLU A 49 -4.22 19.66 -6.94
CA GLU A 49 -4.35 21.10 -7.03
C GLU A 49 -5.09 21.71 -5.82
N ASP A 50 -6.11 21.02 -5.31
CA ASP A 50 -6.81 21.47 -4.11
C ASP A 50 -5.95 21.31 -2.84
N MET A 51 -5.17 20.24 -2.71
CA MET A 51 -4.18 20.09 -1.62
C MET A 51 -3.18 21.26 -1.61
N LYS A 52 -2.72 21.68 -2.80
CA LYS A 52 -1.83 22.85 -2.93
C LYS A 52 -2.53 24.17 -2.58
N ALA A 53 -3.80 24.31 -2.93
CA ALA A 53 -4.59 25.50 -2.67
C ALA A 53 -5.01 25.64 -1.20
N ARG A 54 -5.24 24.50 -0.51
CA ARG A 54 -5.66 24.40 0.89
C ARG A 54 -4.73 23.48 1.71
N PRO A 55 -3.42 23.80 1.84
CA PRO A 55 -2.46 22.90 2.50
C PRO A 55 -2.84 22.65 3.95
N GLY A 56 -2.95 21.38 4.32
CA GLY A 56 -3.33 20.94 5.67
C GLY A 56 -4.85 20.95 5.93
N GLU A 57 -5.69 21.33 4.97
CA GLU A 57 -7.14 21.41 5.17
C GLU A 57 -7.89 20.23 4.56
N VAL A 58 -7.42 19.66 3.42
CA VAL A 58 -8.05 18.50 2.79
C VAL A 58 -7.98 17.30 3.72
N THR A 59 -9.13 16.74 4.08
CA THR A 59 -9.23 15.67 5.08
C THR A 59 -9.04 14.29 4.47
N PHE A 60 -8.08 13.53 5.03
CA PHE A 60 -7.79 12.15 4.65
C PHE A 60 -8.13 11.19 5.79
N GLY A 61 -9.06 10.27 5.56
CA GLY A 61 -9.44 9.21 6.49
C GLY A 61 -8.63 7.94 6.27
N THR A 62 -7.96 7.43 7.30
CA THR A 62 -7.19 6.18 7.23
C THR A 62 -7.48 5.23 8.37
N ALA A 63 -7.07 3.96 8.21
CA ALA A 63 -7.20 2.92 9.24
C ALA A 63 -6.28 3.12 10.46
N GLY A 64 -5.49 4.20 10.49
CA GLY A 64 -4.54 4.51 11.56
C GLY A 64 -3.12 4.74 11.04
N ILE A 65 -2.24 5.17 11.94
CA ILE A 65 -0.82 5.44 11.63
C ILE A 65 -0.11 4.14 11.25
N ALA A 66 0.81 4.22 10.28
CA ALA A 66 1.59 3.10 9.73
C ALA A 66 0.74 1.98 9.10
N THR A 67 -0.50 2.26 8.72
CA THR A 67 -1.33 1.36 7.91
C THR A 67 -1.16 1.64 6.41
N GLY A 68 -1.63 0.73 5.55
CA GLY A 68 -1.61 0.92 4.10
C GLY A 68 -2.23 2.26 3.67
N GLY A 69 -3.38 2.63 4.24
CA GLY A 69 -4.01 3.92 3.97
C GLY A 69 -3.16 5.13 4.37
N HIS A 70 -2.43 5.05 5.49
CA HIS A 70 -1.51 6.13 5.88
C HIS A 70 -0.36 6.29 4.88
N PHE A 71 0.22 5.19 4.39
CA PHE A 71 1.22 5.25 3.32
C PHE A 71 0.66 5.86 2.04
N GLY A 72 -0.59 5.56 1.71
CA GLY A 72 -1.28 6.19 0.59
C GLY A 72 -1.40 7.71 0.76
N ALA A 73 -1.77 8.17 1.95
CA ALA A 73 -1.88 9.59 2.28
C ALA A 73 -0.51 10.30 2.22
N GLU A 74 0.54 9.71 2.80
CA GLU A 74 1.90 10.26 2.74
C GLU A 74 2.47 10.29 1.32
N THR A 75 2.13 9.29 0.49
CA THR A 75 2.47 9.32 -0.93
C THR A 75 1.80 10.51 -1.63
N MET A 76 0.54 10.77 -1.35
CA MET A 76 -0.16 11.93 -1.90
C MET A 76 0.43 13.25 -1.43
N LYS A 77 0.79 13.36 -0.14
CA LYS A 77 1.52 14.53 0.40
C LYS A 77 2.83 14.76 -0.35
N ALA A 78 3.62 13.71 -0.56
CA ALA A 78 4.89 13.78 -1.25
C ALA A 78 4.73 14.23 -2.73
N ILE A 79 3.75 13.68 -3.44
CA ILE A 79 3.44 14.05 -4.84
C ILE A 79 2.91 15.48 -4.94
N ALA A 80 2.01 15.86 -4.05
CA ALA A 80 1.43 17.21 -4.04
C ALA A 80 2.41 18.28 -3.56
N GLY A 81 3.40 17.90 -2.74
CA GLY A 81 4.24 18.86 -2.03
C GLY A 81 3.45 19.74 -1.06
N ALA A 82 2.32 19.22 -0.52
CA ALA A 82 1.39 19.94 0.35
C ALA A 82 0.84 19.03 1.44
N ASP A 83 0.66 19.57 2.64
CA ASP A 83 0.10 18.86 3.79
C ASP A 83 -1.40 18.58 3.62
N TYR A 84 -1.88 17.58 4.38
CA TYR A 84 -3.30 17.21 4.49
C TYR A 84 -3.72 17.13 5.97
N SER A 85 -5.02 17.07 6.23
CA SER A 85 -5.57 16.85 7.57
C SER A 85 -5.80 15.35 7.79
N HIS A 86 -5.00 14.71 8.64
CA HIS A 86 -5.08 13.26 8.88
C HIS A 86 -6.11 12.93 9.96
N ILE A 87 -7.13 12.14 9.60
CA ILE A 87 -8.14 11.62 10.52
C ILE A 87 -7.98 10.09 10.58
N THR A 88 -7.68 9.58 11.78
CA THR A 88 -7.44 8.15 11.99
C THR A 88 -8.66 7.43 12.55
N TYR A 89 -8.95 6.27 12.01
CA TYR A 89 -10.02 5.38 12.46
C TYR A 89 -9.47 4.06 13.00
N SER A 90 -10.30 3.26 13.65
CA SER A 90 -9.91 1.97 14.24
C SER A 90 -9.92 0.82 13.23
N GLY A 91 -9.51 1.08 11.98
CA GLY A 91 -9.41 0.10 10.90
C GLY A 91 -10.01 0.59 9.58
N GLY A 92 -9.84 -0.21 8.51
CA GLY A 92 -10.28 0.14 7.16
C GLY A 92 -11.80 0.31 7.02
N GLY A 93 -12.59 -0.58 7.60
CA GLY A 93 -14.06 -0.48 7.55
C GLY A 93 -14.61 0.83 8.10
N PRO A 94 -14.23 1.28 9.32
CA PRO A 94 -14.57 2.60 9.82
C PRO A 94 -14.11 3.76 8.94
N ALA A 95 -12.91 3.71 8.35
CA ALA A 95 -12.43 4.73 7.42
C ALA A 95 -13.29 4.80 6.14
N VAL A 96 -13.67 3.63 5.59
CA VAL A 96 -14.57 3.54 4.44
C VAL A 96 -15.98 4.04 4.80
N THR A 97 -16.46 3.80 6.01
CA THR A 97 -17.74 4.36 6.48
C THR A 97 -17.68 5.88 6.57
N ALA A 98 -16.58 6.44 7.04
CA ALA A 98 -16.38 7.88 7.17
C ALA A 98 -16.38 8.60 5.81
N ILE A 99 -15.73 8.03 4.79
CA ILE A 99 -15.76 8.61 3.43
C ILE A 99 -17.17 8.55 2.83
N LEU A 100 -17.90 7.45 3.01
CA LEU A 100 -19.28 7.31 2.51
C LEU A 100 -20.25 8.25 3.21
N SER A 101 -20.01 8.63 4.46
CA SER A 101 -20.82 9.59 5.21
C SER A 101 -20.44 11.06 4.96
N GLY A 102 -19.35 11.32 4.22
CA GLY A 102 -18.84 12.67 3.99
C GLY A 102 -18.11 13.29 5.18
N GLU A 103 -17.70 12.48 6.16
CA GLU A 103 -16.89 12.95 7.31
C GLU A 103 -15.47 13.32 6.88
N VAL A 104 -14.94 12.66 5.85
CA VAL A 104 -13.65 12.96 5.23
C VAL A 104 -13.81 13.12 3.71
N GLU A 105 -12.91 13.87 3.09
CA GLU A 105 -12.95 14.16 1.64
C GLU A 105 -12.28 13.09 0.80
N VAL A 106 -11.24 12.42 1.37
CA VAL A 106 -10.41 11.41 0.69
C VAL A 106 -10.18 10.22 1.61
N CYS A 107 -10.20 9.01 1.06
CA CYS A 107 -9.83 7.81 1.79
C CYS A 107 -8.80 7.01 0.97
N PRO A 108 -7.50 7.12 1.28
CA PRO A 108 -6.53 6.15 0.79
C PRO A 108 -6.77 4.81 1.49
N GLN A 109 -7.02 3.77 0.69
CA GLN A 109 -7.30 2.43 1.23
C GLN A 109 -6.86 1.36 0.24
N LEU A 110 -6.71 0.12 0.70
CA LEU A 110 -6.42 -0.99 -0.21
C LEU A 110 -7.55 -1.13 -1.23
N LEU A 111 -7.19 -1.26 -2.49
CA LEU A 111 -8.15 -1.41 -3.59
C LEU A 111 -9.14 -2.54 -3.33
N ALA A 112 -8.66 -3.66 -2.76
CA ALA A 112 -9.49 -4.80 -2.38
C ALA A 112 -10.62 -4.47 -1.39
N GLU A 113 -10.47 -3.44 -0.57
CA GLU A 113 -11.47 -3.03 0.42
C GLU A 113 -12.46 -2.00 -0.11
N THR A 114 -12.15 -1.38 -1.25
CA THR A 114 -12.99 -0.34 -1.88
C THR A 114 -13.58 -0.76 -3.23
N LYS A 115 -13.09 -1.88 -3.80
CA LYS A 115 -13.46 -2.40 -5.12
C LYS A 115 -14.98 -2.43 -5.36
N ASP A 116 -15.72 -3.07 -4.45
CA ASP A 116 -17.16 -3.25 -4.62
C ASP A 116 -17.91 -1.90 -4.61
N LEU A 117 -17.44 -0.93 -3.83
CA LEU A 117 -17.99 0.42 -3.76
C LEU A 117 -17.65 1.26 -5.00
N ILE A 118 -16.51 1.00 -5.63
CA ILE A 118 -16.15 1.62 -6.91
C ILE A 118 -17.02 1.01 -8.02
N ILE A 119 -17.20 -0.29 -8.04
CA ILE A 119 -18.06 -0.98 -9.04
C ILE A 119 -19.53 -0.55 -8.89
N SER A 120 -20.04 -0.39 -7.67
CA SER A 120 -21.41 0.08 -7.42
C SER A 120 -21.62 1.56 -7.76
N GLY A 121 -20.51 2.33 -7.88
CA GLY A 121 -20.57 3.77 -8.15
C GLY A 121 -20.82 4.62 -6.90
N ASP A 122 -20.59 4.09 -5.69
CA ASP A 122 -20.63 4.84 -4.43
C ASP A 122 -19.32 5.61 -4.20
N LEU A 123 -18.21 5.05 -4.65
CA LEU A 123 -16.90 5.69 -4.63
C LEU A 123 -16.33 5.85 -6.06
N ARG A 124 -15.48 6.85 -6.22
CA ARG A 124 -14.62 7.03 -7.40
C ARG A 124 -13.18 6.77 -7.03
N CYS A 125 -12.48 5.91 -7.80
CA CYS A 125 -11.05 5.76 -7.73
C CYS A 125 -10.38 6.87 -8.55
N LEU A 126 -9.63 7.74 -7.90
CA LEU A 126 -8.86 8.80 -8.57
C LEU A 126 -7.54 8.27 -9.11
N ALA A 127 -6.90 7.37 -8.38
CA ALA A 127 -5.70 6.66 -8.80
C ALA A 127 -5.46 5.42 -7.94
N VAL A 128 -4.73 4.45 -8.49
CA VAL A 128 -4.05 3.38 -7.75
C VAL A 128 -2.56 3.69 -7.66
N LEU A 129 -1.94 3.34 -6.52
CA LEU A 129 -0.50 3.50 -6.29
C LEU A 129 0.25 2.28 -6.83
N ALA A 130 0.08 2.02 -8.11
CA ALA A 130 0.67 0.94 -8.89
C ALA A 130 1.34 1.51 -10.14
N GLU A 131 2.17 0.72 -10.81
CA GLU A 131 2.88 1.14 -12.04
C GLU A 131 1.96 1.19 -13.26
N GLU A 132 0.87 0.40 -13.25
CA GLU A 132 -0.07 0.27 -14.36
C GLU A 132 -1.52 0.43 -13.87
N ASP A 133 -2.42 0.71 -14.81
CA ASP A 133 -3.86 0.74 -14.57
C ASP A 133 -4.36 -0.64 -14.11
N ILE A 134 -5.38 -0.66 -13.26
CA ILE A 134 -5.98 -1.91 -12.78
C ILE A 134 -7.45 -1.96 -13.18
N GLU A 135 -7.81 -2.91 -14.02
CA GLU A 135 -9.20 -3.23 -14.32
C GLU A 135 -9.76 -4.11 -13.19
N ILE A 136 -10.80 -3.63 -12.51
CA ILE A 136 -11.42 -4.30 -11.36
C ILE A 136 -12.72 -5.01 -11.69
N ALA A 137 -13.33 -4.66 -12.80
CA ALA A 137 -14.47 -5.32 -13.44
C ALA A 137 -14.50 -4.91 -14.91
N GLU A 138 -15.29 -5.60 -15.74
CA GLU A 138 -15.42 -5.29 -17.17
C GLU A 138 -15.74 -3.79 -17.40
N GLY A 139 -14.78 -3.08 -17.98
CA GLY A 139 -14.87 -1.65 -18.28
C GLY A 139 -14.74 -0.71 -17.07
N VAL A 140 -14.42 -1.22 -15.87
CA VAL A 140 -14.16 -0.41 -14.67
C VAL A 140 -12.66 -0.41 -14.38
N VAL A 141 -11.99 0.66 -14.78
CA VAL A 141 -10.53 0.80 -14.67
C VAL A 141 -10.19 1.82 -13.60
N CYS A 142 -9.32 1.45 -12.67
CA CYS A 142 -8.67 2.34 -11.73
C CYS A 142 -7.34 2.79 -12.34
N PRO A 143 -7.18 4.11 -12.64
CA PRO A 143 -6.00 4.59 -13.34
C PRO A 143 -4.77 4.57 -12.43
N SER A 144 -3.59 4.30 -13.00
CA SER A 144 -2.32 4.43 -12.29
C SER A 144 -2.00 5.89 -12.01
N ILE A 145 -1.41 6.14 -10.84
CA ILE A 145 -0.87 7.45 -10.48
C ILE A 145 0.23 7.90 -11.46
N THR A 146 0.97 6.95 -12.05
CA THR A 146 2.04 7.23 -13.02
C THR A 146 1.55 7.86 -14.31
N ASN A 147 0.27 7.71 -14.67
CA ASN A 147 -0.32 8.37 -15.82
C ASN A 147 -0.35 9.90 -15.69
N TYR A 148 -0.30 10.41 -14.46
CA TYR A 148 -0.43 11.82 -14.14
C TYR A 148 0.87 12.42 -13.56
N TYR A 149 1.59 11.64 -12.76
CA TYR A 149 2.79 12.05 -12.03
C TYR A 149 3.90 11.00 -12.19
N PRO A 150 4.40 10.75 -13.42
CA PRO A 150 5.34 9.65 -13.68
C PRO A 150 6.67 9.82 -12.95
N GLU A 151 7.18 11.03 -12.83
CA GLU A 151 8.47 11.30 -12.20
C GLU A 151 8.35 11.27 -10.65
N GLU A 152 7.35 11.96 -10.11
CA GLU A 152 7.11 12.06 -8.66
C GLU A 152 6.68 10.71 -8.09
N ALA A 153 5.82 9.97 -8.80
CA ALA A 153 5.33 8.69 -8.33
C ALA A 153 6.38 7.57 -8.38
N ALA A 154 7.37 7.64 -9.26
CA ALA A 154 8.38 6.59 -9.45
C ALA A 154 9.14 6.24 -8.14
N ALA A 155 9.32 7.23 -7.25
CA ALA A 155 9.97 7.02 -5.97
C ALA A 155 9.11 6.24 -4.96
N TYR A 156 7.79 6.15 -5.16
CA TYR A 156 6.85 5.65 -4.17
C TYR A 156 6.04 4.43 -4.63
N VAL A 157 5.86 4.22 -5.93
CA VAL A 157 5.16 3.03 -6.42
C VAL A 157 6.11 1.84 -6.61
N PRO A 158 5.63 0.61 -6.44
CA PRO A 158 4.30 0.27 -5.95
C PRO A 158 4.15 0.55 -4.45
N MET A 159 2.99 1.06 -4.01
CA MET A 159 2.67 1.30 -2.60
C MET A 159 1.35 0.62 -2.23
N GLY A 160 1.42 -0.26 -1.22
CA GLY A 160 0.29 -1.05 -0.78
C GLY A 160 0.71 -2.12 0.22
N GLU A 161 -0.11 -3.14 0.40
CA GLU A 161 0.20 -4.27 1.27
C GLU A 161 0.77 -5.43 0.46
N VAL A 162 1.88 -5.99 0.92
CA VAL A 162 2.43 -7.24 0.41
C VAL A 162 2.17 -8.36 1.41
N THR A 163 1.76 -9.53 0.93
CA THR A 163 1.46 -10.69 1.77
C THR A 163 2.28 -11.90 1.38
N GLY A 164 2.48 -12.78 2.34
CA GLY A 164 3.31 -13.97 2.12
C GLY A 164 3.50 -14.78 3.39
N ILE A 165 4.53 -15.60 3.40
CA ILE A 165 4.95 -16.42 4.53
C ILE A 165 6.31 -15.92 5.01
N ALA A 166 6.49 -15.81 6.32
CA ALA A 166 7.76 -15.46 6.95
C ALA A 166 8.08 -16.47 8.05
N VAL A 167 9.32 -16.91 8.11
CA VAL A 167 9.87 -17.74 9.19
C VAL A 167 11.16 -17.11 9.71
N PRO A 168 11.49 -17.23 11.00
CA PRO A 168 12.76 -16.71 11.52
C PRO A 168 13.95 -17.33 10.79
N LYS A 169 14.98 -16.54 10.54
CA LYS A 169 16.26 -17.05 10.02
C LYS A 169 16.90 -18.06 10.97
N GLY A 170 17.66 -18.98 10.39
CA GLY A 170 18.40 -20.01 11.12
C GLY A 170 17.68 -21.36 11.23
N LEU A 171 16.60 -21.56 10.48
CA LEU A 171 16.00 -22.88 10.31
C LEU A 171 16.95 -23.82 9.55
N ASP A 172 16.79 -25.13 9.78
CA ASP A 172 17.51 -26.17 9.03
C ASP A 172 17.22 -26.06 7.53
N GLU A 173 18.25 -26.21 6.69
CA GLU A 173 18.11 -26.05 5.24
C GLU A 173 17.13 -27.08 4.63
N ALA A 174 17.01 -28.28 5.24
CA ALA A 174 16.03 -29.26 4.80
C ALA A 174 14.58 -28.80 5.06
N VAL A 175 14.35 -28.00 6.12
CA VAL A 175 13.06 -27.38 6.40
C VAL A 175 12.79 -26.27 5.40
N LEU A 176 13.78 -25.42 5.14
CA LEU A 176 13.66 -24.33 4.16
C LEU A 176 13.38 -24.86 2.76
N ALA A 177 14.11 -25.89 2.32
CA ALA A 177 13.87 -26.54 1.03
C ALA A 177 12.44 -27.12 0.91
N LYS A 178 11.90 -27.66 2.02
CA LYS A 178 10.51 -28.15 2.02
C LYS A 178 9.48 -27.02 1.97
N LEU A 179 9.77 -25.88 2.58
CA LEU A 179 8.95 -24.68 2.48
C LEU A 179 9.00 -24.08 1.06
N ASP A 180 10.19 -24.04 0.43
CA ASP A 180 10.34 -23.62 -0.97
C ASP A 180 9.46 -24.46 -1.90
N GLU A 181 9.53 -25.80 -1.77
CA GLU A 181 8.71 -26.74 -2.57
C GLU A 181 7.21 -26.51 -2.33
N ALA A 182 6.80 -26.41 -1.07
CA ALA A 182 5.40 -26.24 -0.70
C ALA A 182 4.84 -24.88 -1.15
N PHE A 183 5.61 -23.81 -1.02
CA PHE A 183 5.22 -22.48 -1.48
C PHE A 183 5.09 -22.43 -2.99
N ALA A 184 6.09 -22.93 -3.73
CA ALA A 184 6.06 -22.99 -5.18
C ALA A 184 4.86 -23.81 -5.71
N TYR A 185 4.53 -24.92 -5.04
CA TYR A 185 3.35 -25.72 -5.37
C TYR A 185 2.06 -24.93 -5.11
N ALA A 186 1.93 -24.31 -3.93
CA ALA A 186 0.71 -23.61 -3.54
C ALA A 186 0.44 -22.37 -4.42
N ALA A 187 1.48 -21.61 -4.77
CA ALA A 187 1.37 -20.36 -5.50
C ALA A 187 0.81 -20.49 -6.93
N VAL A 188 0.91 -21.68 -7.52
CA VAL A 188 0.41 -21.94 -8.89
C VAL A 188 -0.97 -22.64 -8.89
N GLN A 189 -1.59 -22.82 -7.73
CA GLN A 189 -2.92 -23.45 -7.69
C GLN A 189 -3.98 -22.48 -8.21
N PRO A 190 -4.97 -22.96 -8.98
CA PRO A 190 -6.03 -22.13 -9.53
C PRO A 190 -6.77 -21.29 -8.49
N GLU A 191 -7.01 -21.84 -7.30
CA GLU A 191 -7.70 -21.17 -6.20
C GLU A 191 -6.99 -19.91 -5.72
N VAL A 192 -5.65 -19.86 -5.82
CA VAL A 192 -4.86 -18.67 -5.47
C VAL A 192 -5.03 -17.59 -6.53
N ALA A 193 -5.01 -17.96 -7.80
CA ALA A 193 -5.26 -17.02 -8.90
C ALA A 193 -6.70 -16.47 -8.84
N GLU A 194 -7.69 -17.32 -8.64
CA GLU A 194 -9.10 -16.93 -8.46
C GLU A 194 -9.29 -15.98 -7.28
N PHE A 195 -8.61 -16.26 -6.16
CA PHE A 195 -8.64 -15.37 -4.99
C PHE A 195 -8.02 -14.00 -5.31
N CYS A 196 -6.89 -13.98 -6.01
CA CYS A 196 -6.23 -12.73 -6.40
C CYS A 196 -7.14 -11.90 -7.32
N GLU A 197 -7.76 -12.53 -8.32
CA GLU A 197 -8.71 -11.88 -9.22
C GLU A 197 -9.92 -11.31 -8.46
N LEU A 198 -10.55 -12.16 -7.60
CA LEU A 198 -11.68 -11.74 -6.77
C LEU A 198 -11.36 -10.53 -5.91
N LYS A 199 -10.15 -10.44 -5.36
CA LYS A 199 -9.72 -9.40 -4.44
C LYS A 199 -8.94 -8.25 -5.11
N SER A 200 -8.74 -8.30 -6.42
CA SER A 200 -7.84 -7.36 -7.14
C SER A 200 -6.45 -7.29 -6.52
N PHE A 201 -5.93 -8.46 -6.12
CA PHE A 201 -4.54 -8.62 -5.73
C PHE A 201 -3.71 -8.99 -6.95
N THR A 202 -2.51 -8.45 -7.04
CA THR A 202 -1.51 -8.93 -8.00
C THR A 202 -0.86 -10.19 -7.44
N LEU A 203 -0.93 -11.29 -8.17
CA LEU A 203 -0.20 -12.53 -7.84
C LEU A 203 1.30 -12.28 -8.03
N MET A 204 2.09 -12.54 -6.98
CA MET A 204 3.52 -12.24 -6.94
C MET A 204 4.27 -13.38 -6.23
N PRO A 205 4.34 -14.59 -6.81
CA PRO A 205 4.91 -15.76 -6.17
C PRO A 205 6.45 -15.72 -6.22
N LEU A 206 7.05 -14.94 -5.34
CA LEU A 206 8.49 -14.74 -5.29
C LEU A 206 9.17 -15.77 -4.39
N THR A 207 10.32 -16.27 -4.86
CA THR A 207 11.25 -17.06 -4.07
C THR A 207 11.80 -16.26 -2.88
N ARG A 208 12.52 -16.90 -1.96
CA ARG A 208 13.17 -16.18 -0.83
C ARG A 208 14.12 -15.08 -1.32
N GLU A 209 14.94 -15.36 -2.33
CA GLU A 209 15.91 -14.41 -2.88
C GLU A 209 15.20 -13.21 -3.55
N GLU A 210 14.21 -13.49 -4.40
CA GLU A 210 13.41 -12.45 -5.07
C GLU A 210 12.59 -11.64 -4.06
N SER A 211 12.04 -12.29 -3.02
CA SER A 211 11.31 -11.62 -1.95
C SER A 211 12.21 -10.68 -1.15
N GLN A 212 13.44 -11.09 -0.87
CA GLN A 212 14.40 -10.24 -0.19
C GLN A 212 14.75 -9.01 -1.04
N ALA A 213 15.04 -9.21 -2.33
CA ALA A 213 15.35 -8.11 -3.25
C ALA A 213 14.17 -7.13 -3.41
N PHE A 214 12.94 -7.65 -3.50
CA PHE A 214 11.75 -6.83 -3.51
C PHE A 214 11.60 -6.01 -2.23
N LEU A 215 11.77 -6.66 -1.06
CA LEU A 215 11.62 -6.01 0.24
C LEU A 215 12.73 -4.99 0.53
N ASP A 216 13.92 -5.15 -0.01
CA ASP A 216 14.98 -4.14 0.10
C ASP A 216 14.53 -2.81 -0.56
N SER A 217 13.98 -2.85 -1.77
CA SER A 217 13.43 -1.68 -2.44
C SER A 217 12.16 -1.16 -1.77
N PHE A 218 11.24 -2.06 -1.41
CA PHE A 218 9.96 -1.70 -0.81
C PHE A 218 10.13 -1.07 0.58
N ALA A 219 11.01 -1.63 1.42
CA ALA A 219 11.32 -1.08 2.74
C ALA A 219 11.99 0.29 2.65
N SER A 220 12.90 0.48 1.68
CA SER A 220 13.49 1.78 1.40
C SER A 220 12.39 2.83 1.16
N LYS A 221 11.52 2.58 0.18
CA LYS A 221 10.42 3.49 -0.16
C LYS A 221 9.51 3.76 1.03
N ALA A 222 9.01 2.71 1.70
CA ALA A 222 8.06 2.84 2.79
C ALA A 222 8.66 3.53 4.03
N CYS A 223 9.86 3.13 4.45
CA CYS A 223 10.47 3.69 5.66
C CYS A 223 10.94 5.12 5.46
N TYR A 224 11.51 5.45 4.30
CA TYR A 224 11.94 6.83 4.03
C TYR A 224 10.77 7.76 3.74
N LEU A 225 9.65 7.27 3.19
CA LEU A 225 8.42 8.04 3.10
C LEU A 225 7.95 8.50 4.50
N LEU A 226 7.93 7.57 5.48
CA LEU A 226 7.58 7.91 6.86
C LEU A 226 8.61 8.84 7.52
N TRP A 227 9.91 8.62 7.25
CA TRP A 227 10.98 9.44 7.81
C TRP A 227 10.92 10.88 7.31
N ASP A 228 10.77 11.07 6.01
CA ASP A 228 10.69 12.39 5.38
C ASP A 228 9.40 13.14 5.79
N ALA A 229 8.33 12.39 6.10
CA ALA A 229 7.08 12.92 6.63
C ALA A 229 7.11 13.20 8.15
N GLU A 230 8.23 12.90 8.84
CA GLU A 230 8.35 12.96 10.31
C GLU A 230 7.31 12.06 11.02
N ALA A 231 6.89 10.99 10.37
CA ALA A 231 5.83 10.09 10.81
C ALA A 231 6.35 8.76 11.43
N CYS A 232 7.64 8.66 11.71
CA CYS A 232 8.25 7.53 12.43
C CYS A 232 9.28 7.99 13.46
N ALA A 233 9.62 7.09 14.40
CA ALA A 233 10.41 7.42 15.57
C ALA A 233 11.93 7.36 15.33
N TYR A 234 12.39 6.53 14.38
CA TYR A 234 13.81 6.23 14.18
C TYR A 234 14.21 6.33 12.71
N ASN A 235 15.48 6.69 12.48
CA ASN A 235 16.03 6.75 11.12
C ASN A 235 16.13 5.33 10.52
N PRO A 236 15.60 5.09 9.30
CA PRO A 236 15.72 3.80 8.62
C PRO A 236 17.15 3.29 8.50
N ALA A 237 18.13 4.18 8.35
CA ALA A 237 19.54 3.82 8.27
C ALA A 237 20.07 3.11 9.54
N ASP A 238 19.49 3.39 10.71
CA ASP A 238 19.87 2.74 11.98
C ASP A 238 19.54 1.24 11.98
N PHE A 239 18.65 0.82 11.08
CA PHE A 239 18.25 -0.57 10.85
C PHE A 239 18.84 -1.18 9.57
N GLY A 240 19.82 -0.51 8.95
CA GLY A 240 20.44 -0.96 7.71
C GLY A 240 19.49 -0.93 6.50
N ILE A 241 18.45 -0.09 6.53
CA ILE A 241 17.57 0.18 5.40
C ILE A 241 18.17 1.37 4.66
N GLU A 242 18.71 1.11 3.47
CA GLU A 242 19.32 2.13 2.61
C GLU A 242 18.23 2.87 1.81
N ARG A 243 18.55 4.13 1.43
CA ARG A 243 17.65 4.95 0.61
C ARG A 243 17.75 4.60 -0.88
#